data_42d5848cda13d0cb01d6f97421b9ecf7
#
_entry.id   42d5848cda13d0cb01d6f97421b9ecf7
#
_cell.length_a   1.000
_cell.length_b   1.000
_cell.length_c   1.000
_cell.angle_alpha   90.00
_cell.angle_beta   90.00
_cell.angle_gamma   90.00
#
_symmetry.space_group_name_H-M   'P 1'
#
loop_
_entity.id
_entity.type
_entity.pdbx_description
1 polymer ?
#
loop_
_entity_poly.entity_id
_entity_poly.type
_entity_poly.pdbx_seq_one_letter_code
_entity_poly.pdbx_strand_id
1 'polypeptide(L)'
;VDEVPEFYYPKLRHRPTGNAKQGSDGWLECVDGGAETSGGFATHPLYEGYKNLMQNALRVYEDLIASNVAPEQARFALPQGMYTEWYWTGSLAAYARFYKQRIDEHAQWEIQQYAEAVGKIIQPLFPVSWTQLTT
;
A
#
# COMPACT_ATOMS: atom_id res chain seq x y z
N VAL A 1 -17.06 9.08 11.02
CA VAL A 1 -15.78 9.27 10.27
C VAL A 1 -15.93 10.56 9.53
N ASP A 2 -15.23 11.60 9.98
CA ASP A 2 -15.40 12.96 9.48
C ASP A 2 -14.49 13.27 8.27
N GLU A 3 -13.78 12.27 7.74
CA GLU A 3 -12.84 12.43 6.63
C GLU A 3 -13.32 11.67 5.40
N VAL A 4 -13.16 12.31 4.24
CA VAL A 4 -13.44 11.70 2.95
C VAL A 4 -12.39 10.60 2.71
N PRO A 5 -12.80 9.36 2.38
CA PRO A 5 -11.85 8.30 2.09
C PRO A 5 -10.90 8.64 0.94
N GLU A 6 -9.60 8.46 1.18
CA GLU A 6 -8.56 8.58 0.17
C GLU A 6 -8.11 7.20 -0.31
N PHE A 7 -7.67 7.10 -1.56
CA PHE A 7 -7.27 5.83 -2.16
C PHE A 7 -5.82 5.85 -2.63
N TYR A 8 -5.15 4.72 -2.40
CA TYR A 8 -3.85 4.46 -2.98
C TYR A 8 -3.99 4.05 -4.44
N TYR A 9 -3.22 4.68 -5.29
CA TYR A 9 -3.10 4.36 -6.72
C TYR A 9 -1.75 3.67 -6.96
N PRO A 10 -1.71 2.32 -7.02
CA PRO A 10 -0.46 1.58 -7.10
C PRO A 10 0.24 1.78 -8.45
N LYS A 11 1.55 1.82 -8.43
CA LYS A 11 2.34 1.58 -9.63
C LYS A 11 2.16 0.11 -10.02
N LEU A 12 1.63 -0.14 -11.21
CA LEU A 12 1.37 -1.50 -11.64
C LEU A 12 2.68 -2.28 -11.86
N ARG A 13 2.72 -3.51 -11.38
CA ARG A 13 3.87 -4.40 -11.49
C ARG A 13 3.47 -5.73 -12.10
N HIS A 14 4.44 -6.40 -12.73
CA HIS A 14 4.22 -7.72 -13.27
C HIS A 14 3.96 -8.75 -12.16
N ARG A 15 3.20 -9.76 -12.51
CA ARG A 15 3.11 -10.97 -11.69
C ARG A 15 4.49 -11.61 -11.61
N PRO A 16 4.93 -12.11 -10.42
CA PRO A 16 6.21 -12.79 -10.32
C PRO A 16 6.25 -14.03 -11.21
N THR A 17 7.42 -14.28 -11.79
CA THR A 17 7.68 -15.45 -12.62
C THR A 17 7.92 -16.69 -11.77
N GLY A 18 7.63 -17.87 -12.32
CA GLY A 18 7.82 -19.15 -11.64
C GLY A 18 6.75 -19.47 -10.59
N ASN A 19 7.15 -20.19 -9.54
CA ASN A 19 6.25 -20.67 -8.48
C ASN A 19 6.09 -19.69 -7.30
N ALA A 20 6.51 -18.45 -7.44
CA ALA A 20 6.34 -17.45 -6.39
C ALA A 20 4.86 -17.17 -6.15
N LYS A 21 4.43 -17.34 -4.90
CA LYS A 21 3.03 -17.15 -4.50
C LYS A 21 2.71 -15.72 -4.08
N GLN A 22 3.73 -14.91 -3.80
CA GLN A 22 3.63 -13.54 -3.30
C GLN A 22 4.67 -12.65 -3.97
N GLY A 23 4.53 -11.34 -3.80
CA GLY A 23 5.43 -10.36 -4.37
C GLY A 23 5.04 -9.96 -5.79
N SER A 24 5.90 -9.22 -6.43
CA SER A 24 5.74 -8.73 -7.81
C SER A 24 7.11 -8.52 -8.45
N ASP A 25 7.18 -8.72 -9.75
CA ASP A 25 8.37 -8.45 -10.56
C ASP A 25 8.22 -7.11 -11.26
N GLY A 26 9.35 -6.47 -11.61
CA GLY A 26 9.44 -5.28 -12.44
C GLY A 26 8.20 -4.40 -12.57
N TRP A 27 8.31 -3.29 -13.23
CA TRP A 27 7.20 -2.38 -13.49
C TRP A 27 6.52 -2.73 -14.81
N LEU A 28 5.19 -2.66 -14.87
CA LEU A 28 4.48 -2.68 -16.14
C LEU A 28 4.85 -1.44 -16.95
N GLU A 29 5.33 -1.65 -18.17
CA GLU A 29 5.66 -0.56 -19.09
C GLU A 29 4.39 0.20 -19.48
N CYS A 30 4.47 1.51 -19.48
CA CYS A 30 3.42 2.35 -20.07
C CYS A 30 3.45 2.22 -21.58
N VAL A 31 2.29 2.13 -22.21
CA VAL A 31 2.13 1.88 -23.66
C VAL A 31 2.70 3.02 -24.51
N ASP A 32 2.90 4.19 -23.94
CA ASP A 32 3.39 5.38 -24.64
C ASP A 32 4.83 5.71 -24.23
N GLY A 33 5.83 4.92 -24.55
CA GLY A 33 7.26 5.23 -24.59
C GLY A 33 7.81 6.50 -23.89
N GLY A 34 7.05 7.06 -23.00
CA GLY A 34 7.37 8.27 -22.25
C GLY A 34 8.33 7.94 -21.13
N ALA A 35 9.51 8.56 -21.22
CA ALA A 35 10.55 8.54 -20.20
C ALA A 35 9.97 8.69 -18.79
N GLU A 36 10.61 8.03 -17.84
CA GLU A 36 10.42 8.13 -16.40
C GLU A 36 10.20 9.59 -15.93
N THR A 37 8.99 10.08 -16.08
CA THR A 37 8.58 11.25 -15.32
C THR A 37 8.09 10.73 -13.96
N SER A 38 8.55 11.34 -12.89
CA SER A 38 8.30 11.03 -11.48
C SER A 38 6.83 11.01 -11.06
N GLY A 39 5.96 10.64 -11.95
CA GLY A 39 4.51 10.49 -11.84
C GLY A 39 3.92 9.38 -12.70
N GLY A 40 4.69 8.41 -13.13
CA GLY A 40 4.41 7.33 -14.09
C GLY A 40 3.12 6.50 -13.95
N PHE A 41 2.00 7.12 -13.62
CA PHE A 41 0.70 6.51 -13.42
C PHE A 41 -0.26 6.69 -14.61
N ALA A 42 0.07 7.54 -15.57
CA ALA A 42 -0.98 8.21 -16.34
C ALA A 42 -1.43 7.47 -17.61
N THR A 43 -0.80 6.36 -18.04
CA THR A 43 -1.00 5.90 -19.42
C THR A 43 -1.33 4.42 -19.63
N HIS A 44 -1.39 3.61 -18.57
CA HIS A 44 -1.80 2.22 -18.76
C HIS A 44 -3.34 2.12 -18.82
N PRO A 45 -3.96 1.46 -19.83
CA PRO A 45 -5.43 1.39 -19.97
C PRO A 45 -6.15 0.82 -18.74
N LEU A 46 -5.51 -0.12 -18.02
CA LEU A 46 -6.06 -0.69 -16.78
C LEU A 46 -6.13 0.34 -15.65
N TYR A 47 -5.31 1.38 -15.69
CA TYR A 47 -5.28 2.41 -14.66
C TYR A 47 -6.55 3.27 -14.65
N GLU A 48 -7.07 3.62 -15.82
CA GLU A 48 -8.34 4.35 -15.91
C GLU A 48 -9.51 3.52 -15.36
N GLY A 49 -9.52 2.22 -15.63
CA GLY A 49 -10.51 1.31 -15.03
C GLY A 49 -10.41 1.27 -13.50
N TYR A 50 -9.19 1.20 -12.96
CA TYR A 50 -8.94 1.23 -11.52
C TYR A 50 -9.41 2.55 -10.90
N LYS A 51 -9.03 3.68 -11.49
CA LYS A 51 -9.44 5.01 -11.03
C LYS A 51 -10.97 5.18 -11.01
N ASN A 52 -11.64 4.77 -12.08
CA ASN A 52 -13.10 4.82 -12.18
C ASN A 52 -13.76 3.95 -11.10
N LEU A 53 -13.18 2.77 -10.80
CA LEU A 53 -13.67 1.91 -9.72
C LEU A 53 -13.57 2.61 -8.35
N MET A 54 -12.44 3.25 -8.03
CA MET A 54 -12.26 3.97 -6.78
C MET A 54 -13.25 5.13 -6.64
N GLN A 55 -13.42 5.92 -7.70
CA GLN A 55 -14.36 7.04 -7.72
C GLN A 55 -15.82 6.57 -7.56
N ASN A 56 -16.18 5.47 -8.20
CA ASN A 56 -17.52 4.91 -8.07
C ASN A 56 -17.77 4.36 -6.66
N ALA A 57 -16.79 3.70 -6.07
CA ALA A 57 -16.88 3.19 -4.70
C ALA A 57 -17.07 4.33 -3.69
N LEU A 58 -16.34 5.43 -3.86
CA LEU A 58 -16.50 6.62 -3.02
C LEU A 58 -17.91 7.18 -3.13
N ARG A 59 -18.42 7.35 -4.35
CA ARG A 59 -19.77 7.85 -4.58
C ARG A 59 -20.82 6.97 -3.89
N VAL A 60 -20.73 5.64 -4.05
CA VAL A 60 -21.66 4.69 -3.40
C VAL A 60 -21.57 4.81 -1.88
N TYR A 61 -20.38 4.95 -1.32
CA TYR A 61 -20.19 5.18 0.12
C TYR A 61 -20.89 6.46 0.59
N GLU A 62 -20.70 7.57 -0.12
CA GLU A 62 -21.33 8.86 0.19
C GLU A 62 -22.85 8.78 0.10
N ASP A 63 -23.39 8.13 -0.94
CA ASP A 63 -24.84 7.92 -1.11
C ASP A 63 -25.43 7.08 0.04
N LEU A 64 -24.73 6.06 0.51
CA LEU A 64 -25.13 5.25 1.66
C LEU A 64 -25.15 6.06 2.94
N ILE A 65 -24.13 6.87 3.20
CA ILE A 65 -24.08 7.78 4.37
C ILE A 65 -25.21 8.82 4.29
N ALA A 66 -25.42 9.44 3.13
CA ALA A 66 -26.50 10.40 2.91
C ALA A 66 -27.90 9.78 3.10
N SER A 67 -28.03 8.47 2.84
CA SER A 67 -29.24 7.69 3.08
C SER A 67 -29.38 7.18 4.53
N ASN A 68 -28.55 7.68 5.44
CA ASN A 68 -28.56 7.31 6.86
C ASN A 68 -28.26 5.82 7.11
N VAL A 69 -27.48 5.18 6.23
CA VAL A 69 -26.93 3.82 6.48
C VAL A 69 -25.83 3.92 7.53
N ALA A 70 -25.75 2.95 8.42
CA ALA A 70 -24.73 2.90 9.45
C ALA A 70 -23.33 2.96 8.82
N PRO A 71 -22.39 3.79 9.32
CA PRO A 71 -21.05 3.95 8.73
C PRO A 71 -20.28 2.64 8.58
N GLU A 72 -20.45 1.71 9.52
CA GLU A 72 -19.83 0.39 9.47
C GLU A 72 -20.31 -0.44 8.28
N GLN A 73 -21.58 -0.30 7.90
CA GLN A 73 -22.15 -0.96 6.73
C GLN A 73 -21.78 -0.23 5.43
N ALA A 74 -21.83 1.09 5.42
CA ALA A 74 -21.45 1.90 4.27
C ALA A 74 -20.00 1.63 3.84
N ARG A 75 -19.10 1.37 4.79
CA ARG A 75 -17.70 1.00 4.51
C ARG A 75 -17.52 -0.27 3.71
N PHE A 76 -18.51 -1.15 3.64
CA PHE A 76 -18.41 -2.35 2.79
C PHE A 76 -18.31 -2.02 1.30
N ALA A 77 -18.73 -0.83 0.90
CA ALA A 77 -18.57 -0.35 -0.48
C ALA A 77 -17.13 0.06 -0.82
N LEU A 78 -16.28 0.31 0.20
CA LEU A 78 -14.93 0.83 -0.01
C LEU A 78 -13.94 -0.30 -0.35
N PRO A 79 -13.14 -0.13 -1.40
CA PRO A 79 -12.16 -1.13 -1.81
C PRO A 79 -10.93 -1.17 -0.90
N GLN A 80 -10.18 -2.27 -0.98
CA GLN A 80 -8.99 -2.51 -0.16
C GLN A 80 -7.88 -1.46 -0.36
N GLY A 81 -7.90 -0.72 -1.47
CA GLY A 81 -6.93 0.35 -1.73
C GLY A 81 -7.17 1.63 -0.94
N MET A 82 -8.17 1.69 -0.04
CA MET A 82 -8.41 2.85 0.81
C MET A 82 -7.29 3.02 1.84
N TYR A 83 -6.82 4.27 2.01
CA TYR A 83 -5.92 4.59 3.10
C TYR A 83 -6.63 4.50 4.45
N THR A 84 -5.89 4.03 5.47
CA THR A 84 -6.33 3.99 6.87
C THR A 84 -5.20 4.49 7.76
N GLU A 85 -5.57 5.11 8.87
CA GLU A 85 -4.62 5.53 9.90
C GLU A 85 -4.86 4.74 11.18
N TRP A 86 -3.78 4.36 11.85
CA TRP A 86 -3.84 3.66 13.12
C TRP A 86 -2.53 3.77 13.88
N TYR A 87 -2.60 3.70 15.19
CA TYR A 87 -1.43 3.65 16.04
C TYR A 87 -0.95 2.21 16.19
N TRP A 88 0.31 2.00 15.96
CA TRP A 88 0.95 0.70 16.14
C TRP A 88 1.91 0.73 17.32
N THR A 89 1.58 -0.01 18.40
CA THR A 89 2.43 -0.20 19.56
C THR A 89 2.95 -1.63 19.60
N GLY A 90 4.24 -1.80 19.76
CA GLY A 90 4.88 -3.10 19.80
C GLY A 90 6.23 -3.07 20.49
N SER A 91 6.77 -4.24 20.81
CA SER A 91 8.15 -4.37 21.30
C SER A 91 9.15 -4.14 20.17
N LEU A 92 10.39 -3.78 20.53
CA LEU A 92 11.49 -3.66 19.58
C LEU A 92 11.68 -4.95 18.75
N ALA A 93 11.54 -6.11 19.41
CA ALA A 93 11.62 -7.41 18.74
C ALA A 93 10.48 -7.62 17.71
N ALA A 94 9.28 -7.12 17.99
CA ALA A 94 8.17 -7.19 17.04
C ALA A 94 8.44 -6.34 15.79
N TYR A 95 8.95 -5.12 15.97
CA TYR A 95 9.33 -4.26 14.84
C TYR A 95 10.50 -4.84 14.04
N ALA A 96 11.51 -5.39 14.69
CA ALA A 96 12.64 -6.04 14.03
C ALA A 96 12.17 -7.25 13.20
N ARG A 97 11.26 -8.06 13.73
CA ARG A 97 10.68 -9.20 13.01
C ARG A 97 9.87 -8.74 11.79
N PHE A 98 9.05 -7.70 11.94
CA PHE A 98 8.33 -7.10 10.81
C PHE A 98 9.32 -6.63 9.74
N TYR A 99 10.34 -5.88 10.13
CA TYR A 99 11.39 -5.38 9.24
C TYR A 99 12.03 -6.53 8.45
N LYS A 100 12.55 -7.56 9.12
CA LYS A 100 13.20 -8.71 8.46
C LYS A 100 12.29 -9.41 7.45
N GLN A 101 11.02 -9.56 7.80
CA GLN A 101 10.06 -10.27 6.93
C GLN A 101 9.58 -9.44 5.74
N ARG A 102 9.63 -8.12 5.85
CA ARG A 102 9.01 -7.22 4.85
C ARG A 102 10.02 -6.43 4.03
N ILE A 103 11.29 -6.39 4.44
CA ILE A 103 12.37 -5.82 3.63
C ILE A 103 12.86 -6.79 2.54
N ASP A 104 12.48 -8.06 2.63
CA ASP A 104 12.84 -9.11 1.67
C ASP A 104 12.34 -8.75 0.26
N GLU A 105 13.16 -9.04 -0.75
CA GLU A 105 12.85 -8.75 -2.16
C GLU A 105 11.61 -9.45 -2.69
N HIS A 106 11.20 -10.57 -2.08
CA HIS A 106 9.99 -11.31 -2.43
C HIS A 106 8.72 -10.73 -1.78
N ALA A 107 8.85 -9.76 -0.87
CA ALA A 107 7.68 -9.04 -0.34
C ALA A 107 7.13 -8.08 -1.39
N GLN A 108 5.85 -7.70 -1.26
CA GLN A 108 5.29 -6.64 -2.10
C GLN A 108 6.05 -5.34 -1.91
N TRP A 109 6.30 -4.61 -2.99
CA TRP A 109 7.06 -3.37 -2.97
C TRP A 109 6.49 -2.35 -1.97
N GLU A 110 5.18 -2.22 -1.89
CA GLU A 110 4.51 -1.29 -0.97
C GLU A 110 4.87 -1.57 0.49
N ILE A 111 4.85 -2.84 0.90
CA ILE A 111 5.18 -3.20 2.28
C ILE A 111 6.68 -3.08 2.57
N GLN A 112 7.53 -3.22 1.57
CA GLN A 112 8.97 -2.96 1.71
C GLN A 112 9.22 -1.49 2.09
N GLN A 113 8.48 -0.54 1.49
CA GLN A 113 8.60 0.89 1.79
C GLN A 113 8.26 1.18 3.28
N TYR A 114 7.22 0.53 3.81
CA TYR A 114 6.89 0.63 5.24
C TYR A 114 7.98 0.00 6.12
N ALA A 115 8.53 -1.14 5.74
CA ALA A 115 9.63 -1.77 6.47
C ALA A 115 10.87 -0.87 6.51
N GLU A 116 11.25 -0.27 5.39
CA GLU A 116 12.34 0.70 5.34
C GLU A 116 12.09 1.90 6.25
N ALA A 117 10.88 2.46 6.22
CA ALA A 117 10.51 3.61 7.05
C ALA A 117 10.63 3.26 8.55
N VAL A 118 10.11 2.08 8.95
CA VAL A 118 10.25 1.57 10.33
C VAL A 118 11.72 1.43 10.72
N GLY A 119 12.55 0.84 9.84
CA GLY A 119 13.99 0.70 10.08
C GLY A 119 14.68 2.06 10.26
N LYS A 120 14.42 3.03 9.39
CA LYS A 120 14.97 4.39 9.45
C LYS A 120 14.60 5.12 10.76
N ILE A 121 13.42 4.87 11.30
CA ILE A 121 12.96 5.50 12.56
C ILE A 121 13.60 4.81 13.77
N ILE A 122 13.62 3.48 13.80
CA ILE A 122 14.01 2.72 15.02
C ILE A 122 15.52 2.58 15.16
N GLN A 123 16.24 2.37 14.07
CA GLN A 123 17.68 2.15 14.10
C GLN A 123 18.47 3.24 14.85
N PRO A 124 18.22 4.55 14.64
CA PRO A 124 18.92 5.60 15.40
C PRO A 124 18.59 5.61 16.89
N LEU A 125 17.41 5.15 17.27
CA LEU A 125 16.95 5.12 18.66
C LEU A 125 17.54 3.94 19.45
N PHE A 126 17.78 2.80 18.80
CA PHE A 126 18.23 1.55 19.40
C PHE A 126 19.34 0.88 18.58
N PRO A 127 20.47 1.54 18.26
CA PRO A 127 21.41 1.08 17.24
C PRO A 127 21.98 -0.31 17.52
N VAL A 128 22.38 -0.59 18.75
CA VAL A 128 22.97 -1.89 19.12
C VAL A 128 21.93 -3.01 19.08
N SER A 129 20.80 -2.80 19.77
CA SER A 129 19.74 -3.82 19.84
C SER A 129 19.10 -4.06 18.47
N TRP A 130 18.91 -3.01 17.68
CA TRP A 130 18.36 -3.14 16.33
C TRP A 130 19.24 -3.99 15.44
N THR A 131 20.56 -3.71 15.42
CA THR A 131 21.51 -4.49 14.65
C THR A 131 21.48 -5.96 15.05
N GLN A 132 21.47 -6.28 16.33
CA GLN A 132 21.42 -7.66 16.81
C GLN A 132 20.11 -8.40 16.46
N LEU A 133 18.99 -7.69 16.43
CA LEU A 133 17.69 -8.27 16.13
C LEU A 133 17.42 -8.41 14.63
N THR A 134 18.11 -7.64 13.80
CA THR A 134 17.88 -7.61 12.33
C THR A 134 18.96 -8.33 11.53
N THR A 135 20.06 -8.71 12.15
CA THR A 135 21.05 -9.65 11.59
C THR A 135 20.52 -11.06 11.69
#